data_8cd561c547bf266abc7209163654e59f
#
_entry.id   8cd561c547bf266abc7209163654e59f
#
_cell.length_a   1.000
_cell.length_b   1.000
_cell.length_c   1.000
_cell.angle_alpha   90.00
_cell.angle_beta   90.00
_cell.angle_gamma   90.00
#
_symmetry.space_group_name_H-M   'P 1'
#
loop_
_entity.id
_entity.type
_entity.pdbx_description
1 polymer ?
#
loop_
_entity_poly.entity_id
_entity_poly.type
_entity_poly.pdbx_seq_one_letter_code
_entity_poly.pdbx_strand_id
1 'polypeptide(L)'
;MITVPELAADALGSYLAEHMGRRFGSTDADLIELVQSAARLALDCIGNSDALYHNVEHTMLVTLVGYDILRGRRLLTDTSASDYAHILVACLFHDIGYVRGILNGDSDDGFIVDAKGGTARLPRG
;
A
#
# COMPACT_ATOMS: atom_id res chain seq x y z
N MET A 1 -9.35 8.27 18.81
CA MET A 1 -10.27 7.22 18.32
C MET A 1 -9.64 6.51 17.13
N ILE A 2 -9.67 5.19 17.12
CA ILE A 2 -9.17 4.42 15.98
C ILE A 2 -10.19 4.48 14.84
N THR A 3 -9.76 4.83 13.65
CA THR A 3 -10.61 4.90 12.46
C THR A 3 -10.63 3.56 11.72
N VAL A 4 -11.59 3.37 10.83
CA VAL A 4 -11.66 2.16 10.00
C VAL A 4 -10.41 2.03 9.11
N PRO A 5 -9.91 3.10 8.43
CA PRO A 5 -8.65 2.99 7.70
C PRO A 5 -7.46 2.57 8.56
N GLU A 6 -7.36 3.05 9.80
CA GLU A 6 -6.29 2.64 10.71
C GLU A 6 -6.39 1.16 11.08
N LEU A 7 -7.59 0.67 11.35
CA LEU A 7 -7.81 -0.75 11.61
C LEU A 7 -7.45 -1.60 10.39
N ALA A 8 -7.83 -1.15 9.20
CA ALA A 8 -7.52 -1.85 7.96
C ALA A 8 -6.01 -1.88 7.71
N ALA A 9 -5.32 -0.76 7.95
CA ALA A 9 -3.87 -0.66 7.81
C ALA A 9 -3.15 -1.65 8.73
N ASP A 10 -3.53 -1.67 10.00
CA ASP A 10 -2.95 -2.59 10.97
C ASP A 10 -3.25 -4.05 10.63
N ALA A 11 -4.47 -4.35 10.25
CA ALA A 11 -4.88 -5.71 9.90
C ALA A 11 -4.12 -6.23 8.69
N LEU A 12 -4.03 -5.44 7.62
CA LEU A 12 -3.31 -5.86 6.42
C LEU A 12 -1.82 -6.02 6.68
N GLY A 13 -1.21 -5.05 7.35
CA GLY A 13 0.21 -5.09 7.68
C GLY A 13 0.55 -6.32 8.51
N SER A 14 -0.24 -6.61 9.54
CA SER A 14 -0.04 -7.78 10.41
C SER A 14 -0.26 -9.08 9.66
N TYR A 15 -1.28 -9.15 8.79
CA TYR A 15 -1.53 -10.32 7.96
C TYR A 15 -0.33 -10.64 7.08
N LEU A 16 0.17 -9.65 6.35
CA LEU A 16 1.29 -9.85 5.42
C LEU A 16 2.56 -10.24 6.19
N ALA A 17 2.84 -9.56 7.30
CA ALA A 17 4.02 -9.85 8.10
C ALA A 17 3.98 -11.28 8.67
N GLU A 18 2.84 -11.70 9.18
CA GLU A 18 2.67 -13.04 9.74
C GLU A 18 2.85 -14.12 8.68
N HIS A 19 2.18 -13.96 7.54
CA HIS A 19 2.23 -14.96 6.47
C HIS A 19 3.60 -15.03 5.80
N MET A 20 4.25 -13.89 5.56
CA MET A 20 5.63 -13.88 5.05
C MET A 20 6.61 -14.47 6.06
N GLY A 21 6.41 -14.18 7.35
CA GLY A 21 7.25 -14.72 8.42
C GLY A 21 7.21 -16.23 8.49
N ARG A 22 6.04 -16.83 8.32
CA ARG A 22 5.90 -18.29 8.27
C ARG A 22 6.61 -18.91 7.08
N ARG A 23 6.67 -18.18 5.96
CA ARG A 23 7.22 -18.72 4.72
C ARG A 23 8.72 -18.51 4.59
N PHE A 24 9.23 -17.36 5.02
CA PHE A 24 10.63 -16.96 4.83
C PHE A 24 11.47 -16.99 6.10
N GLY A 25 10.84 -16.96 7.26
CA GLY A 25 11.52 -17.01 8.54
C GLY A 25 12.24 -15.72 8.91
N SER A 26 13.12 -15.79 9.89
CA SER A 26 13.75 -14.61 10.49
C SER A 26 14.87 -14.01 9.65
N THR A 27 15.39 -14.72 8.64
CA THR A 27 16.47 -14.20 7.79
C THR A 27 16.02 -13.05 6.91
N ASP A 28 14.72 -12.93 6.63
CA ASP A 28 14.15 -11.89 5.81
C ASP A 28 13.34 -10.88 6.62
N ALA A 29 13.61 -10.76 7.92
CA ALA A 29 12.86 -9.91 8.83
C ALA A 29 12.79 -8.45 8.38
N ASP A 30 13.86 -7.91 7.80
CA ASP A 30 13.90 -6.52 7.34
C ASP A 30 12.93 -6.28 6.18
N LEU A 31 12.85 -7.24 5.25
CA LEU A 31 11.91 -7.16 4.13
C LEU A 31 10.46 -7.29 4.59
N ILE A 32 10.22 -8.17 5.55
CA ILE A 32 8.87 -8.36 6.14
C ILE A 32 8.44 -7.09 6.85
N GLU A 33 9.32 -6.47 7.63
CA GLU A 33 9.03 -5.22 8.30
C GLU A 33 8.78 -4.08 7.31
N LEU A 34 9.53 -4.05 6.21
CA LEU A 34 9.30 -3.08 5.13
C LEU A 34 7.90 -3.21 4.55
N VAL A 35 7.45 -4.43 4.25
CA VAL A 35 6.11 -4.68 3.70
C VAL A 35 5.04 -4.27 4.70
N GLN A 36 5.22 -4.60 5.98
CA GLN A 36 4.26 -4.23 7.03
C GLN A 36 4.15 -2.71 7.16
N SER A 37 5.28 -2.00 7.17
CA SER A 37 5.31 -0.53 7.24
C SER A 37 4.72 0.10 5.99
N ALA A 38 5.01 -0.45 4.81
CA ALA A 38 4.45 0.02 3.55
C ALA A 38 2.92 -0.12 3.52
N ALA A 39 2.38 -1.22 4.03
CA ALA A 39 0.94 -1.42 4.11
C ALA A 39 0.27 -0.35 4.97
N ARG A 40 0.84 -0.09 6.15
CA ARG A 40 0.32 0.96 7.04
C ARG A 40 0.38 2.33 6.40
N LEU A 41 1.53 2.68 5.81
CA LEU A 41 1.71 3.98 5.18
C LEU A 41 0.74 4.17 4.00
N ALA A 42 0.63 3.19 3.11
CA ALA A 42 -0.22 3.28 1.95
C ALA A 42 -1.69 3.46 2.33
N LEU A 43 -2.19 2.65 3.26
CA LEU A 43 -3.59 2.74 3.67
C LEU A 43 -3.88 4.00 4.48
N ASP A 44 -2.93 4.47 5.29
CA ASP A 44 -3.07 5.74 6.00
C ASP A 44 -3.15 6.91 5.01
N CYS A 45 -2.28 6.93 4.00
CA CYS A 45 -2.32 7.97 2.97
C CYS A 45 -3.65 7.98 2.22
N ILE A 46 -4.13 6.82 1.81
CA ILE A 46 -5.42 6.70 1.12
C ILE A 46 -6.56 7.09 2.05
N GLY A 47 -6.51 6.66 3.31
CA GLY A 47 -7.54 6.97 4.30
C GLY A 47 -7.61 8.45 4.67
N ASN A 48 -6.50 9.20 4.55
CA ASN A 48 -6.45 10.64 4.81
C ASN A 48 -6.73 11.49 3.58
N SER A 49 -6.86 10.87 2.41
CA SER A 49 -7.16 11.56 1.17
C SER A 49 -8.65 11.85 1.05
N ASP A 50 -9.08 12.46 -0.07
CA ASP A 50 -10.49 12.60 -0.39
C ASP A 50 -11.11 11.32 -0.97
N ALA A 51 -10.35 10.22 -0.98
CA ALA A 51 -10.82 8.93 -1.45
C ALA A 51 -11.90 8.36 -0.52
N LEU A 52 -12.88 7.68 -1.11
CA LEU A 52 -13.90 7.00 -0.35
C LEU A 52 -13.33 5.72 0.29
N TYR A 53 -13.98 5.27 1.37
CA TYR A 53 -13.55 4.07 2.10
C TYR A 53 -13.33 2.85 1.18
N HIS A 54 -14.15 2.70 0.13
CA HIS A 54 -13.99 1.57 -0.78
C HIS A 54 -12.64 1.59 -1.55
N ASN A 55 -11.95 2.72 -1.60
CA ASN A 55 -10.61 2.78 -2.18
C ASN A 55 -9.57 2.11 -1.26
N VAL A 56 -9.75 2.20 0.06
CA VAL A 56 -8.95 1.42 1.02
C VAL A 56 -9.22 -0.07 0.81
N GLU A 57 -10.49 -0.46 0.72
CA GLU A 57 -10.89 -1.84 0.48
C GLU A 57 -10.33 -2.37 -0.85
N HIS A 58 -10.40 -1.57 -1.91
CA HIS A 58 -9.83 -1.94 -3.21
C HIS A 58 -8.33 -2.22 -3.12
N THR A 59 -7.57 -1.33 -2.47
CA THR A 59 -6.13 -1.51 -2.29
C THR A 59 -5.82 -2.78 -1.48
N MET A 60 -6.59 -3.04 -0.44
CA MET A 60 -6.46 -4.28 0.33
C MET A 60 -6.71 -5.51 -0.53
N LEU A 61 -7.79 -5.50 -1.31
CA LEU A 61 -8.14 -6.63 -2.18
C LEU A 61 -7.07 -6.87 -3.24
N VAL A 62 -6.58 -5.83 -3.89
CA VAL A 62 -5.51 -5.95 -4.89
C VAL A 62 -4.25 -6.54 -4.26
N THR A 63 -3.89 -6.09 -3.07
CA THR A 63 -2.71 -6.58 -2.37
C THR A 63 -2.86 -8.05 -1.96
N LEU A 64 -4.02 -8.44 -1.46
CA LEU A 64 -4.29 -9.82 -1.08
C LEU A 64 -4.31 -10.75 -2.29
N VAL A 65 -4.87 -10.31 -3.42
CA VAL A 65 -4.83 -11.07 -4.67
C VAL A 65 -3.40 -11.20 -5.16
N GLY A 66 -2.61 -10.13 -5.10
CA GLY A 66 -1.19 -10.15 -5.45
C GLY A 66 -0.42 -11.16 -4.60
N TYR A 67 -0.68 -11.19 -3.31
CA TYR A 67 -0.09 -12.17 -2.40
C TYR A 67 -0.46 -13.60 -2.78
N ASP A 68 -1.72 -13.85 -3.09
CA ASP A 68 -2.19 -15.19 -3.48
C ASP A 68 -1.58 -15.65 -4.80
N ILE A 69 -1.41 -14.74 -5.77
CA ILE A 69 -0.74 -15.03 -7.04
C ILE A 69 0.71 -15.44 -6.78
N LEU A 70 1.41 -14.72 -5.91
CA LEU A 70 2.79 -15.05 -5.55
C LEU A 70 2.89 -16.42 -4.89
N ARG A 71 1.95 -16.76 -4.02
CA ARG A 71 1.90 -18.09 -3.42
C ARG A 71 1.74 -19.19 -4.47
N GLY A 72 0.87 -18.95 -5.45
CA GLY A 72 0.66 -19.90 -6.56
C GLY A 72 1.92 -20.06 -7.40
N ARG A 73 2.58 -18.97 -7.75
CA ARG A 73 3.82 -19.00 -8.54
C ARG A 73 4.94 -19.72 -7.83
N ARG A 74 5.00 -19.67 -6.51
CA ARG A 74 6.03 -20.34 -5.74
C ARG A 74 6.01 -21.85 -5.89
N LEU A 75 4.87 -22.42 -6.29
CA LEU A 75 4.78 -23.86 -6.62
C LEU A 75 5.49 -24.20 -7.92
N LEU A 76 5.70 -23.23 -8.80
CA LEU A 76 6.28 -23.42 -10.12
C LEU A 76 7.70 -22.85 -10.22
N THR A 77 8.01 -21.81 -9.47
CA THR A 77 9.30 -21.10 -9.53
C THR A 77 9.76 -20.77 -8.12
N ASP A 78 11.08 -20.55 -7.98
CA ASP A 78 11.67 -20.17 -6.71
C ASP A 78 11.49 -18.65 -6.51
N THR A 79 10.45 -18.27 -5.79
CA THR A 79 10.10 -16.87 -5.52
C THR A 79 10.66 -16.46 -4.16
N SER A 80 11.49 -15.43 -4.14
CA SER A 80 12.16 -14.94 -2.94
C SER A 80 11.31 -13.96 -2.13
N ALA A 81 11.73 -13.67 -0.89
CA ALA A 81 11.12 -12.63 -0.08
C ALA A 81 11.23 -11.26 -0.76
N SER A 82 12.32 -10.99 -1.47
CA SER A 82 12.50 -9.75 -2.23
C SER A 82 11.45 -9.62 -3.33
N ASP A 83 11.13 -10.70 -4.03
CA ASP A 83 10.06 -10.70 -5.05
C ASP A 83 8.71 -10.36 -4.43
N TYR A 84 8.39 -10.97 -3.28
CA TYR A 84 7.18 -10.65 -2.53
C TYR A 84 7.14 -9.17 -2.15
N ALA A 85 8.24 -8.66 -1.59
CA ALA A 85 8.31 -7.26 -1.15
C ALA A 85 8.07 -6.30 -2.32
N HIS A 86 8.72 -6.51 -3.46
CA HIS A 86 8.56 -5.66 -4.63
C HIS A 86 7.13 -5.65 -5.15
N ILE A 87 6.51 -6.82 -5.31
CA ILE A 87 5.15 -6.92 -5.86
C ILE A 87 4.13 -6.37 -4.87
N LEU A 88 4.26 -6.68 -3.58
CA LEU A 88 3.30 -6.21 -2.59
C LEU A 88 3.38 -4.69 -2.41
N VAL A 89 4.57 -4.11 -2.38
CA VAL A 89 4.73 -2.65 -2.34
C VAL A 89 4.13 -2.01 -3.59
N ALA A 90 4.35 -2.60 -4.77
CA ALA A 90 3.74 -2.11 -6.00
C ALA A 90 2.20 -2.13 -5.93
N CYS A 91 1.61 -3.21 -5.41
CA CYS A 91 0.16 -3.31 -5.23
C CYS A 91 -0.37 -2.25 -4.26
N LEU A 92 0.34 -2.04 -3.14
CA LEU A 92 -0.08 -1.09 -2.11
C LEU A 92 -0.09 0.35 -2.62
N PHE A 93 0.86 0.72 -3.47
CA PHE A 93 1.03 2.09 -3.92
C PHE A 93 0.53 2.36 -5.35
N HIS A 94 -0.07 1.36 -6.02
CA HIS A 94 -0.41 1.50 -7.44
C HIS A 94 -1.37 2.64 -7.74
N ASP A 95 -2.29 2.97 -6.84
CA ASP A 95 -3.30 4.01 -7.04
C ASP A 95 -3.03 5.30 -6.27
N ILE A 96 -1.90 5.38 -5.58
CA ILE A 96 -1.67 6.53 -4.68
C ILE A 96 -1.58 7.85 -5.44
N GLY A 97 -1.09 7.83 -6.67
CA GLY A 97 -1.01 9.02 -7.50
C GLY A 97 -2.35 9.52 -8.06
N TYR A 98 -3.42 8.73 -7.91
CA TYR A 98 -4.75 9.08 -8.40
C TYR A 98 -5.67 9.66 -7.34
N VAL A 99 -5.26 9.67 -6.06
CA VAL A 99 -6.09 10.21 -4.99
C VAL A 99 -5.60 11.59 -4.59
N ARG A 100 -6.54 12.45 -4.15
CA ARG A 100 -6.24 13.79 -3.69
C ARG A 100 -6.09 13.84 -2.18
N GLY A 101 -5.46 14.90 -1.67
CA GLY A 101 -5.34 15.13 -0.25
C GLY A 101 -4.23 14.36 0.44
N ILE A 102 -3.39 13.64 -0.30
CA ILE A 102 -2.26 12.91 0.25
C ILE A 102 -1.15 13.86 0.68
N LEU A 103 -0.83 14.84 -0.16
CA LEU A 103 0.20 15.83 0.14
C LEU A 103 -0.40 17.06 0.79
N ASN A 104 0.31 17.62 1.77
CA ASN A 104 -0.06 18.90 2.35
C ASN A 104 0.00 19.97 1.25
N GLY A 105 -1.09 20.67 1.05
CA GLY A 105 -1.20 21.68 -0.01
C GLY A 105 -1.98 21.22 -1.24
N ASP A 106 -2.29 19.92 -1.36
CA ASP A 106 -3.23 19.48 -2.37
C ASP A 106 -4.62 20.02 -2.07
N SER A 107 -5.33 20.44 -3.12
CA SER A 107 -6.67 20.97 -2.99
C SER A 107 -7.51 20.54 -4.19
N ASP A 108 -8.80 20.90 -4.16
CA ASP A 108 -9.70 20.65 -5.30
C ASP A 108 -9.27 21.39 -6.56
N ASP A 109 -8.52 22.48 -6.41
CA ASP A 109 -8.11 23.34 -7.51
C ASP A 109 -6.71 23.04 -8.03
N GLY A 110 -5.89 22.29 -7.30
CA GLY A 110 -4.54 22.00 -7.73
C GLY A 110 -3.85 20.95 -6.86
N PHE A 111 -2.75 20.46 -7.38
CA PHE A 111 -1.94 19.43 -6.74
C PHE A 111 -0.50 19.88 -6.63
N ILE A 112 0.18 19.46 -5.57
CA ILE A 112 1.61 19.69 -5.41
C ILE A 112 2.36 18.85 -6.45
N VAL A 113 3.16 19.52 -7.27
CA VAL A 113 3.88 18.88 -8.38
C VAL A 113 5.40 18.85 -8.21
N ASP A 114 5.92 19.58 -7.21
CA ASP A 114 7.35 19.57 -6.92
C ASP A 114 7.64 19.81 -5.44
N ALA A 115 8.90 19.61 -5.04
CA ALA A 115 9.32 19.76 -3.66
C ALA A 115 9.31 21.22 -3.15
N LYS A 116 9.15 22.19 -4.04
CA LYS A 116 9.09 23.63 -3.70
C LYS A 116 7.67 24.11 -3.48
N GLY A 117 6.70 23.22 -3.55
CA GLY A 117 5.30 23.57 -3.34
C GLY A 117 4.60 24.11 -4.58
N GLY A 118 5.20 23.97 -5.77
CA GLY A 118 4.52 24.33 -7.01
C GLY A 118 3.27 23.50 -7.19
N THR A 119 2.22 24.11 -7.77
CA THR A 119 0.94 23.43 -7.98
C THR A 119 0.57 23.43 -9.46
N ALA A 120 -0.19 22.42 -9.85
CA ALA A 120 -0.79 22.34 -11.18
C ALA A 120 -2.27 22.03 -11.07
N ARG A 121 -3.06 22.66 -11.94
CA ARG A 121 -4.48 22.30 -12.09
C ARG A 121 -4.60 21.14 -13.04
N LEU A 122 -5.33 20.11 -12.57
CA LEU A 122 -5.66 18.95 -13.40
C LEU A 122 -7.16 18.85 -13.52
N PRO A 123 -7.67 18.39 -14.69
CA PRO A 123 -9.10 18.13 -14.82
C PRO A 123 -9.57 17.11 -13.78
N ARG A 124 -10.77 17.34 -13.26
CA ARG A 124 -11.42 16.33 -12.42
C ARG A 124 -11.90 15.20 -13.33
N GLY A 125 -11.40 14.03 -13.08
CA GLY A 125 -11.77 12.84 -13.82
C GLY A 125 -12.94 12.09 -13.20
#